data_f392b346111c24fe62d58dc3611e2838
#
_entry.id   f392b346111c24fe62d58dc3611e2838
#
_cell.length_a   1.000
_cell.length_b   1.000
_cell.length_c   1.000
_cell.angle_alpha   90.00
_cell.angle_beta   90.00
_cell.angle_gamma   90.00
#
_symmetry.space_group_name_H-M   'P 1'
#
loop_
_entity.id
_entity.type
_entity.pdbx_description
1 polymer ?
#
loop_
_entity_poly.entity_id
_entity_poly.type
_entity_poly.pdbx_seq_one_letter_code
_entity_poly.pdbx_strand_id
1 'polypeptide(L)'
;NVSGATFQAQCSAGSYQPAYAQTSCFSANAGYYVASPASANQTACELGTYQPYIGQSSCLNAQPGYYVGSTGSTNQTACSVGTYQPYSGQSGCLNAAAGHYVPTTASIQQYECAVGTYQSATGQDKCESASPGYYVNSTASDRQFPCVPGTYQPAIGADSCLIADPGNYVDTQAATAQIACSEGSYKPYAGADSADDCMLADMGYYVPLTGSIAQTPCALGSYAANQGQITCDSASPGYYVNSAASVQQHPCEAGNWQDLAGQTSCN
;
A
#
# COMPACT_ATOMS: atom_id res chain seq x y z
N ASN A 1 -33.67 85.64 15.02
CA ASN A 1 -32.86 84.57 15.65
C ASN A 1 -33.30 83.21 15.21
N VAL A 2 -32.64 82.68 14.20
CA VAL A 2 -32.88 81.34 13.72
C VAL A 2 -31.96 80.40 14.50
N SER A 3 -32.52 79.75 15.50
CA SER A 3 -31.81 78.63 16.10
C SER A 3 -31.77 77.51 15.10
N GLY A 4 -30.67 77.36 14.43
CA GLY A 4 -30.43 76.25 13.55
C GLY A 4 -30.35 74.93 14.35
N ALA A 5 -31.36 74.10 14.24
CA ALA A 5 -31.28 72.74 14.66
C ALA A 5 -30.29 72.04 13.74
N THR A 6 -29.08 71.87 14.19
CA THR A 6 -28.07 71.04 13.52
C THR A 6 -28.49 69.55 13.67
N PHE A 7 -29.07 69.00 12.63
CA PHE A 7 -29.21 67.55 12.53
C PHE A 7 -27.81 66.95 12.55
N GLN A 8 -27.51 66.25 13.60
CA GLN A 8 -26.27 65.48 13.70
C GLN A 8 -26.40 64.29 12.79
N ALA A 9 -25.68 64.29 11.68
CA ALA A 9 -25.66 63.13 10.77
C ALA A 9 -24.94 61.97 11.46
N GLN A 10 -25.65 60.85 11.61
CA GLN A 10 -25.10 59.63 12.16
C GLN A 10 -24.23 58.91 11.09
N CYS A 11 -23.10 58.35 11.52
CA CYS A 11 -22.32 57.45 10.66
C CYS A 11 -23.16 56.25 10.26
N SER A 12 -23.14 55.90 8.99
CA SER A 12 -23.80 54.69 8.45
C SER A 12 -23.04 53.42 8.85
N ALA A 13 -23.67 52.28 8.74
CA ALA A 13 -22.97 50.98 8.85
C ALA A 13 -21.76 50.96 7.89
N GLY A 14 -20.67 50.34 8.29
CA GLY A 14 -19.37 50.38 7.61
C GLY A 14 -18.49 51.58 8.02
N SER A 15 -19.02 52.53 8.82
CA SER A 15 -18.28 53.70 9.29
C SER A 15 -18.54 54.00 10.78
N TYR A 16 -17.59 54.62 11.45
CA TYR A 16 -17.65 54.94 12.88
C TYR A 16 -17.05 56.29 13.19
N GLN A 17 -17.35 56.82 14.39
CA GLN A 17 -16.74 58.07 14.89
C GLN A 17 -16.51 57.97 16.40
N PRO A 18 -15.25 57.84 16.82
CA PRO A 18 -14.92 57.70 18.25
C PRO A 18 -15.02 59.02 19.06
N ALA A 19 -15.00 60.18 18.39
CA ALA A 19 -15.01 61.46 19.05
C ALA A 19 -16.34 62.21 18.85
N TYR A 20 -16.78 62.96 19.86
CA TYR A 20 -17.96 63.79 19.76
C TYR A 20 -17.71 65.07 18.91
N ALA A 21 -18.79 65.63 18.37
CA ALA A 21 -18.80 66.87 17.60
C ALA A 21 -17.90 66.93 16.36
N GLN A 22 -17.69 65.78 15.71
CA GLN A 22 -16.98 65.65 14.42
C GLN A 22 -17.92 65.81 13.26
N THR A 23 -17.41 66.25 12.12
CA THR A 23 -18.17 66.42 10.86
C THR A 23 -18.01 65.29 9.86
N SER A 24 -17.17 64.32 10.13
CA SER A 24 -16.88 63.19 9.23
C SER A 24 -16.79 61.87 9.99
N CYS A 25 -17.13 60.78 9.31
CA CYS A 25 -17.00 59.42 9.80
C CYS A 25 -15.75 58.76 9.23
N PHE A 26 -15.12 57.87 10.01
CA PHE A 26 -14.05 57.01 9.55
C PHE A 26 -14.63 55.71 8.97
N SER A 27 -14.18 55.31 7.80
CA SER A 27 -14.53 53.98 7.25
C SER A 27 -13.87 52.86 8.09
N ALA A 28 -14.56 51.78 8.32
CA ALA A 28 -13.94 50.57 8.91
C ALA A 28 -12.71 50.18 8.10
N ASN A 29 -11.62 49.84 8.78
CA ASN A 29 -10.40 49.35 8.12
C ASN A 29 -10.59 47.96 7.50
N ALA A 30 -9.76 47.61 6.55
CA ALA A 30 -9.67 46.19 6.11
C ALA A 30 -9.35 45.29 7.31
N GLY A 31 -9.96 44.13 7.41
CA GLY A 31 -9.94 43.26 8.58
C GLY A 31 -10.96 43.61 9.67
N TYR A 32 -11.71 44.70 9.50
CA TYR A 32 -12.69 45.21 10.48
C TYR A 32 -14.03 45.52 9.81
N TYR A 33 -15.08 45.60 10.59
CA TYR A 33 -16.42 45.97 10.17
C TYR A 33 -17.12 46.86 11.20
N VAL A 34 -18.17 47.53 10.76
CA VAL A 34 -19.09 48.26 11.62
C VAL A 34 -20.53 47.92 11.26
N ALA A 35 -21.15 47.04 12.08
CA ALA A 35 -22.46 46.47 11.75
C ALA A 35 -23.59 47.50 11.89
N SER A 36 -23.54 48.40 12.87
CA SER A 36 -24.64 49.31 13.20
C SER A 36 -24.29 50.77 12.92
N PRO A 37 -25.28 51.57 12.49
CA PRO A 37 -25.10 53.04 12.43
C PRO A 37 -24.77 53.65 13.80
N ALA A 38 -24.19 54.84 13.78
CA ALA A 38 -23.81 55.62 14.98
C ALA A 38 -22.81 54.89 15.91
N SER A 39 -22.04 53.94 15.40
CA SER A 39 -21.00 53.21 16.15
C SER A 39 -19.81 54.11 16.46
N ALA A 40 -19.25 53.99 17.67
CA ALA A 40 -18.03 54.69 18.08
C ALA A 40 -16.76 53.91 17.70
N ASN A 41 -16.85 52.62 17.46
CA ASN A 41 -15.71 51.73 17.21
C ASN A 41 -15.98 50.76 16.04
N GLN A 42 -14.91 50.30 15.41
CA GLN A 42 -14.93 49.17 14.50
C GLN A 42 -14.65 47.86 15.24
N THR A 43 -15.14 46.73 14.73
CA THR A 43 -14.96 45.41 15.29
C THR A 43 -14.06 44.58 14.35
N ALA A 44 -13.05 43.92 14.90
CA ALA A 44 -12.21 43.02 14.11
C ALA A 44 -13.01 41.78 13.64
N CYS A 45 -12.75 41.33 12.43
CA CYS A 45 -13.25 40.04 11.97
C CYS A 45 -12.76 38.92 12.88
N GLU A 46 -13.63 38.01 13.26
CA GLU A 46 -13.29 36.86 14.10
C GLU A 46 -12.57 35.76 13.31
N LEU A 47 -12.07 34.77 14.04
CA LEU A 47 -11.50 33.54 13.43
C LEU A 47 -12.48 32.94 12.41
N GLY A 48 -11.95 32.43 11.32
CA GLY A 48 -12.77 31.89 10.22
C GLY A 48 -13.35 32.95 9.28
N THR A 49 -13.17 34.28 9.60
CA THR A 49 -13.71 35.38 8.79
C THR A 49 -12.64 36.44 8.46
N TYR A 50 -12.83 37.12 7.35
CA TYR A 50 -11.91 38.14 6.86
C TYR A 50 -12.65 39.28 6.14
N GLN A 51 -11.97 40.41 5.97
CA GLN A 51 -12.52 41.51 5.17
C GLN A 51 -11.42 42.25 4.40
N PRO A 52 -11.34 42.09 3.08
CA PRO A 52 -10.30 42.72 2.25
C PRO A 52 -10.54 44.21 2.00
N TYR A 53 -11.76 44.69 2.16
CA TYR A 53 -12.15 46.03 1.79
C TYR A 53 -12.45 46.89 3.01
N ILE A 54 -12.20 48.19 2.88
CA ILE A 54 -12.57 49.21 3.89
C ILE A 54 -14.07 49.53 3.82
N GLY A 55 -14.63 50.05 4.89
CA GLY A 55 -16.00 50.59 4.93
C GLY A 55 -17.09 49.52 4.92
N GLN A 56 -16.79 48.30 5.38
CA GLN A 56 -17.73 47.21 5.35
C GLN A 56 -18.51 47.04 6.65
N SER A 57 -19.74 46.58 6.54
CA SER A 57 -20.66 46.33 7.67
C SER A 57 -20.64 44.92 8.19
N SER A 58 -19.90 44.00 7.55
CA SER A 58 -19.75 42.57 7.94
C SER A 58 -18.45 42.02 7.44
N CYS A 59 -18.03 40.85 8.00
CA CYS A 59 -16.92 40.09 7.51
C CYS A 59 -17.42 38.97 6.57
N LEU A 60 -16.54 38.49 5.71
CA LEU A 60 -16.74 37.35 4.81
C LEU A 60 -16.25 36.07 5.49
N ASN A 61 -16.96 34.99 5.36
CA ASN A 61 -16.50 33.67 5.81
C ASN A 61 -15.37 33.15 4.89
N ALA A 62 -14.37 32.51 5.47
CA ALA A 62 -13.43 31.69 4.70
C ALA A 62 -14.20 30.70 3.84
N GLN A 63 -13.78 30.52 2.61
CA GLN A 63 -14.40 29.55 1.68
C GLN A 63 -13.96 28.11 2.00
N PRO A 64 -14.72 27.09 1.59
CA PRO A 64 -14.22 25.72 1.62
C PRO A 64 -12.86 25.62 0.94
N GLY A 65 -11.95 24.81 1.49
CA GLY A 65 -10.55 24.74 1.07
C GLY A 65 -9.63 25.81 1.69
N TYR A 66 -10.21 26.78 2.41
CA TYR A 66 -9.46 27.88 3.04
C TYR A 66 -9.83 28.03 4.52
N TYR A 67 -8.98 28.73 5.24
CA TYR A 67 -9.17 29.08 6.65
C TYR A 67 -8.69 30.50 6.96
N VAL A 68 -9.12 31.02 8.10
CA VAL A 68 -8.61 32.28 8.67
C VAL A 68 -8.27 32.05 10.13
N GLY A 69 -6.98 31.95 10.42
CA GLY A 69 -6.45 31.57 11.74
C GLY A 69 -6.16 32.71 12.69
N SER A 70 -6.46 34.00 12.31
CA SER A 70 -6.25 35.15 13.15
C SER A 70 -7.38 36.18 13.00
N THR A 71 -7.67 36.90 14.06
CA THR A 71 -8.65 38.00 14.06
C THR A 71 -8.13 39.20 13.27
N GLY A 72 -9.04 40.02 12.73
CA GLY A 72 -8.68 41.19 11.96
C GLY A 72 -8.00 40.89 10.62
N SER A 73 -8.19 39.70 10.08
CA SER A 73 -7.57 39.26 8.83
C SER A 73 -8.20 39.96 7.63
N THR A 74 -7.35 40.26 6.64
CA THR A 74 -7.77 40.85 5.36
C THR A 74 -7.90 39.80 4.27
N ASN A 75 -7.37 38.57 4.47
CA ASN A 75 -7.35 37.51 3.49
C ASN A 75 -7.61 36.14 4.15
N GLN A 76 -8.08 35.20 3.39
CA GLN A 76 -8.11 33.76 3.73
C GLN A 76 -6.85 33.05 3.25
N THR A 77 -6.46 31.95 3.92
CA THR A 77 -5.30 31.12 3.58
C THR A 77 -5.77 29.78 3.07
N ALA A 78 -5.21 29.32 1.94
CA ALA A 78 -5.51 28.00 1.39
C ALA A 78 -4.96 26.90 2.30
N CYS A 79 -5.69 25.80 2.46
CA CYS A 79 -5.18 24.57 3.05
C CYS A 79 -4.01 24.05 2.22
N SER A 80 -2.94 23.63 2.89
CA SER A 80 -1.76 23.04 2.24
C SER A 80 -2.06 21.60 1.79
N VAL A 81 -1.21 21.04 0.94
CA VAL A 81 -1.22 19.59 0.64
C VAL A 81 -1.21 18.78 1.92
N GLY A 82 -1.84 17.61 1.92
CA GLY A 82 -2.04 16.80 3.11
C GLY A 82 -3.21 17.28 3.99
N THR A 83 -3.79 18.46 3.71
CA THR A 83 -4.88 19.04 4.52
C THR A 83 -6.05 19.52 3.66
N TYR A 84 -7.24 19.54 4.23
CA TYR A 84 -8.47 19.95 3.54
C TYR A 84 -9.44 20.66 4.46
N GLN A 85 -10.42 21.38 3.90
CA GLN A 85 -11.51 21.98 4.68
C GLN A 85 -12.82 21.98 3.90
N PRO A 86 -13.80 21.11 4.26
CA PRO A 86 -15.08 21.03 3.56
C PRO A 86 -16.05 22.18 3.87
N TYR A 87 -15.85 22.88 4.99
CA TYR A 87 -16.80 23.87 5.48
C TYR A 87 -16.26 25.29 5.36
N SER A 88 -17.18 26.24 5.14
CA SER A 88 -16.87 27.66 5.20
C SER A 88 -16.70 28.16 6.65
N GLY A 89 -16.04 29.32 6.82
CA GLY A 89 -15.93 30.01 8.10
C GLY A 89 -15.02 29.31 9.12
N GLN A 90 -14.07 28.52 8.67
CA GLN A 90 -13.19 27.75 9.54
C GLN A 90 -11.87 28.47 9.85
N SER A 91 -11.36 28.24 11.05
CA SER A 91 -10.10 28.83 11.53
C SER A 91 -8.87 27.94 11.29
N GLY A 92 -9.03 26.75 10.70
CA GLY A 92 -7.95 25.82 10.40
C GLY A 92 -8.37 24.76 9.39
N CYS A 93 -7.40 23.99 8.92
CA CYS A 93 -7.63 22.86 8.02
C CYS A 93 -7.56 21.53 8.80
N LEU A 94 -8.22 20.50 8.27
CA LEU A 94 -8.20 19.13 8.76
C LEU A 94 -7.08 18.36 8.07
N ASN A 95 -6.34 17.55 8.80
CA ASN A 95 -5.37 16.62 8.22
C ASN A 95 -6.08 15.48 7.49
N ALA A 96 -5.53 15.03 6.37
CA ALA A 96 -5.90 13.74 5.79
C ALA A 96 -5.76 12.64 6.85
N ALA A 97 -6.73 11.75 6.95
CA ALA A 97 -6.69 10.61 7.86
C ALA A 97 -5.68 9.55 7.36
N ALA A 98 -5.23 8.65 8.25
CA ALA A 98 -4.52 7.45 7.81
C ALA A 98 -5.37 6.69 6.77
N GLY A 99 -4.72 6.08 5.79
CA GLY A 99 -5.39 5.48 4.63
C GLY A 99 -5.84 6.48 3.55
N HIS A 100 -5.64 7.80 3.77
CA HIS A 100 -6.06 8.87 2.87
C HIS A 100 -4.93 9.85 2.58
N TYR A 101 -5.13 10.65 1.53
CA TYR A 101 -4.19 11.69 1.11
C TYR A 101 -4.91 12.91 0.52
N VAL A 102 -4.21 14.05 0.47
CA VAL A 102 -4.69 15.28 -0.16
C VAL A 102 -3.57 15.87 -1.04
N PRO A 103 -3.63 15.69 -2.38
CA PRO A 103 -2.51 16.02 -3.26
C PRO A 103 -2.41 17.49 -3.65
N THR A 104 -3.46 18.29 -3.43
CA THR A 104 -3.51 19.67 -3.88
C THR A 104 -3.87 20.63 -2.76
N THR A 105 -3.41 21.87 -2.88
CA THR A 105 -3.81 22.96 -1.97
C THR A 105 -5.27 23.34 -2.17
N ALA A 106 -5.86 24.01 -1.19
CA ALA A 106 -7.26 24.43 -1.18
C ALA A 106 -8.27 23.31 -1.39
N SER A 107 -7.92 22.08 -1.02
CA SER A 107 -8.80 20.92 -1.13
C SER A 107 -9.97 21.00 -0.14
N ILE A 108 -11.12 20.51 -0.59
CA ILE A 108 -12.34 20.42 0.21
C ILE A 108 -12.60 19.02 0.74
N GLN A 109 -11.81 18.02 0.32
CA GLN A 109 -11.95 16.61 0.69
C GLN A 109 -10.60 15.91 0.68
N GLN A 110 -10.53 14.77 1.35
CA GLN A 110 -9.43 13.80 1.26
C GLN A 110 -9.81 12.67 0.29
N TYR A 111 -8.81 11.94 -0.22
CA TYR A 111 -8.95 10.81 -1.14
C TYR A 111 -8.41 9.54 -0.50
N GLU A 112 -9.09 8.42 -0.73
CA GLU A 112 -8.66 7.10 -0.25
C GLU A 112 -7.44 6.60 -1.03
N CYS A 113 -6.51 5.93 -0.33
CA CYS A 113 -5.48 5.14 -0.98
C CYS A 113 -6.14 3.98 -1.74
N ALA A 114 -5.71 3.75 -2.97
CA ALA A 114 -6.18 2.63 -3.79
C ALA A 114 -5.58 1.30 -3.31
N VAL A 115 -6.16 0.18 -3.74
CA VAL A 115 -5.57 -1.16 -3.54
C VAL A 115 -4.12 -1.18 -4.04
N GLY A 116 -3.27 -1.94 -3.39
CA GLY A 116 -1.82 -1.94 -3.63
C GLY A 116 -1.08 -0.77 -2.97
N THR A 117 -1.80 0.20 -2.35
CA THR A 117 -1.21 1.36 -1.69
C THR A 117 -1.80 1.59 -0.30
N TYR A 118 -1.05 2.23 0.57
CA TYR A 118 -1.45 2.54 1.94
C TYR A 118 -0.88 3.88 2.40
N GLN A 119 -1.41 4.40 3.53
CA GLN A 119 -0.81 5.55 4.21
C GLN A 119 -0.99 5.43 5.73
N SER A 120 0.09 5.23 6.45
CA SER A 120 0.06 5.03 7.90
C SER A 120 -0.01 6.33 8.70
N ALA A 121 0.45 7.44 8.13
CA ALA A 121 0.48 8.73 8.79
C ALA A 121 -0.68 9.63 8.34
N THR A 122 -1.10 10.54 9.20
CA THR A 122 -2.07 11.59 8.87
C THR A 122 -1.40 12.77 8.16
N GLY A 123 -2.17 13.56 7.44
CA GLY A 123 -1.69 14.81 6.82
C GLY A 123 -0.78 14.59 5.60
N GLN A 124 -0.92 13.50 4.90
CA GLN A 124 -0.08 13.15 3.76
C GLN A 124 -0.68 13.58 2.42
N ASP A 125 0.19 13.88 1.47
CA ASP A 125 -0.18 14.33 0.12
C ASP A 125 -0.25 13.20 -0.90
N LYS A 126 0.18 11.98 -0.53
CA LYS A 126 0.19 10.77 -1.38
C LYS A 126 0.13 9.50 -0.54
N CYS A 127 -0.22 8.39 -1.20
CA CYS A 127 -0.10 7.05 -0.64
C CYS A 127 1.24 6.42 -1.01
N GLU A 128 1.69 5.46 -0.19
CA GLU A 128 2.86 4.63 -0.42
C GLU A 128 2.43 3.31 -1.06
N SER A 129 3.22 2.80 -2.00
CA SER A 129 2.98 1.49 -2.60
C SER A 129 3.39 0.37 -1.63
N ALA A 130 2.66 -0.74 -1.61
CA ALA A 130 3.05 -1.94 -0.91
C ALA A 130 4.47 -2.36 -1.35
N SER A 131 5.32 -2.71 -0.39
CA SER A 131 6.69 -3.18 -0.63
C SER A 131 6.69 -4.61 -1.21
N PRO A 132 7.75 -5.04 -1.91
CA PRO A 132 7.92 -6.46 -2.23
C PRO A 132 7.80 -7.33 -0.97
N GLY A 133 7.14 -8.49 -1.08
CA GLY A 133 6.79 -9.35 0.05
C GLY A 133 5.49 -8.97 0.76
N TYR A 134 4.87 -7.84 0.39
CA TYR A 134 3.64 -7.33 1.00
C TYR A 134 2.55 -7.03 -0.03
N TYR A 135 1.33 -6.91 0.44
CA TYR A 135 0.17 -6.54 -0.36
C TYR A 135 -0.79 -5.63 0.39
N VAL A 136 -1.68 -4.95 -0.34
CA VAL A 136 -2.80 -4.17 0.20
C VAL A 136 -4.04 -4.44 -0.64
N ASN A 137 -5.00 -5.19 -0.10
CA ASN A 137 -6.18 -5.68 -0.80
C ASN A 137 -7.44 -4.83 -0.65
N SER A 138 -7.36 -3.70 0.06
CA SER A 138 -8.50 -2.81 0.30
C SER A 138 -8.11 -1.35 0.11
N THR A 139 -9.07 -0.52 -0.28
CA THR A 139 -8.89 0.94 -0.28
C THR A 139 -8.81 1.48 1.14
N ALA A 140 -8.32 2.71 1.28
CA ALA A 140 -8.18 3.42 2.55
C ALA A 140 -7.37 2.65 3.62
N SER A 141 -6.45 1.78 3.20
CA SER A 141 -5.59 1.04 4.12
C SER A 141 -4.56 1.94 4.79
N ASP A 142 -4.41 1.77 6.12
CA ASP A 142 -3.38 2.43 6.92
C ASP A 142 -2.05 1.65 6.97
N ARG A 143 -2.01 0.44 6.40
CA ARG A 143 -0.86 -0.48 6.44
C ARG A 143 -0.82 -1.44 5.26
N GLN A 144 0.34 -2.05 5.05
CA GLN A 144 0.53 -3.19 4.16
C GLN A 144 0.56 -4.49 4.98
N PHE A 145 0.23 -5.62 4.33
CA PHE A 145 0.18 -6.96 4.93
C PHE A 145 1.25 -7.86 4.32
N PRO A 146 2.04 -8.59 5.13
CA PRO A 146 3.06 -9.49 4.61
C PRO A 146 2.42 -10.73 3.98
N CYS A 147 3.02 -11.24 2.91
CA CYS A 147 2.70 -12.55 2.37
C CYS A 147 3.04 -13.63 3.42
N VAL A 148 2.15 -14.60 3.59
CA VAL A 148 2.35 -15.74 4.50
C VAL A 148 3.17 -16.85 3.82
N PRO A 149 3.80 -17.77 4.56
CA PRO A 149 4.45 -18.94 3.99
C PRO A 149 3.55 -19.65 2.96
N GLY A 150 4.15 -20.24 1.94
CA GLY A 150 3.44 -20.77 0.75
C GLY A 150 3.11 -19.71 -0.30
N THR A 151 3.36 -18.41 -0.01
CA THR A 151 3.08 -17.28 -0.91
C THR A 151 4.22 -16.27 -0.92
N TYR A 152 4.37 -15.53 -2.02
CA TYR A 152 5.40 -14.51 -2.20
C TYR A 152 4.91 -13.35 -3.07
N GLN A 153 5.64 -12.23 -3.05
CA GLN A 153 5.33 -11.10 -3.94
C GLN A 153 6.61 -10.35 -4.35
N PRO A 154 7.06 -10.46 -5.61
CA PRO A 154 8.24 -9.76 -6.10
C PRO A 154 8.01 -8.29 -6.45
N ALA A 155 6.77 -7.92 -6.77
CA ALA A 155 6.43 -6.58 -7.26
C ALA A 155 6.05 -5.62 -6.13
N ILE A 156 6.28 -4.34 -6.37
CA ILE A 156 5.75 -3.25 -5.54
C ILE A 156 4.28 -2.97 -5.89
N GLY A 157 3.51 -2.46 -4.94
CA GLY A 157 2.14 -2.01 -5.18
C GLY A 157 1.15 -3.15 -5.45
N ALA A 158 1.44 -4.35 -4.97
CA ALA A 158 0.57 -5.51 -5.16
C ALA A 158 -0.67 -5.46 -4.26
N ASP A 159 -1.78 -5.99 -4.77
CA ASP A 159 -3.04 -6.16 -4.04
C ASP A 159 -3.22 -7.57 -3.45
N SER A 160 -2.36 -8.51 -3.83
CA SER A 160 -2.38 -9.91 -3.41
C SER A 160 -1.00 -10.54 -3.47
N CYS A 161 -0.83 -11.68 -2.82
CA CYS A 161 0.37 -12.50 -2.94
C CYS A 161 0.18 -13.60 -4.00
N LEU A 162 1.27 -13.99 -4.64
CA LEU A 162 1.37 -15.12 -5.55
C LEU A 162 1.56 -16.41 -4.73
N ILE A 163 0.92 -17.49 -5.14
CA ILE A 163 1.10 -18.81 -4.52
C ILE A 163 2.40 -19.42 -5.07
N ALA A 164 3.19 -20.10 -4.22
CA ALA A 164 4.36 -20.84 -4.65
C ALA A 164 3.97 -21.86 -5.75
N ASP A 165 4.69 -21.83 -6.88
CA ASP A 165 4.44 -22.73 -8.01
C ASP A 165 4.79 -24.19 -7.66
N PRO A 166 4.22 -25.18 -8.36
CA PRO A 166 4.69 -26.56 -8.26
C PRO A 166 6.21 -26.63 -8.45
N GLY A 167 6.88 -27.53 -7.74
CA GLY A 167 8.33 -27.64 -7.72
C GLY A 167 9.04 -26.67 -6.78
N ASN A 168 8.30 -25.72 -6.17
CA ASN A 168 8.87 -24.70 -5.29
C ASN A 168 8.13 -24.62 -3.95
N TYR A 169 8.76 -23.98 -2.97
CA TYR A 169 8.19 -23.65 -1.67
C TYR A 169 8.56 -22.24 -1.22
N VAL A 170 7.85 -21.72 -0.24
CA VAL A 170 8.14 -20.45 0.44
C VAL A 170 7.95 -20.64 1.94
N ASP A 171 9.03 -20.65 2.71
CA ASP A 171 9.05 -20.95 4.14
C ASP A 171 9.06 -19.72 5.05
N THR A 172 9.20 -18.54 4.48
CA THR A 172 9.32 -17.29 5.23
C THR A 172 8.20 -16.31 4.92
N GLN A 173 7.81 -15.55 5.93
CA GLN A 173 6.87 -14.45 5.79
C GLN A 173 7.50 -13.30 5.00
N ALA A 174 6.69 -12.54 4.27
CA ALA A 174 7.11 -11.42 3.44
C ALA A 174 8.18 -11.79 2.39
N ALA A 175 8.13 -13.02 1.88
CA ALA A 175 9.03 -13.50 0.85
C ALA A 175 8.81 -12.74 -0.47
N THR A 176 9.90 -12.45 -1.17
CA THR A 176 9.89 -11.82 -2.49
C THR A 176 10.13 -12.80 -3.63
N ALA A 177 10.47 -14.05 -3.31
CA ALA A 177 10.73 -15.12 -4.28
C ALA A 177 10.39 -16.48 -3.66
N GLN A 178 10.17 -17.46 -4.50
CA GLN A 178 10.03 -18.87 -4.13
C GLN A 178 11.38 -19.57 -4.23
N ILE A 179 11.53 -20.69 -3.53
CA ILE A 179 12.73 -21.55 -3.46
C ILE A 179 12.39 -22.87 -4.15
N ALA A 180 13.24 -23.33 -5.09
CA ALA A 180 13.06 -24.59 -5.76
C ALA A 180 13.36 -25.78 -4.84
N CYS A 181 12.55 -26.84 -4.91
CA CYS A 181 12.90 -28.15 -4.33
C CYS A 181 14.23 -28.65 -4.91
N SER A 182 15.07 -29.25 -4.06
CA SER A 182 16.40 -29.76 -4.48
C SER A 182 16.28 -30.97 -5.39
N GLU A 183 17.35 -31.25 -6.12
CA GLU A 183 17.53 -32.52 -6.85
C GLU A 183 17.25 -33.70 -5.90
N GLY A 184 16.73 -34.78 -6.43
CA GLY A 184 16.26 -35.92 -5.65
C GLY A 184 14.89 -35.76 -5.03
N SER A 185 14.29 -34.56 -5.14
CA SER A 185 12.94 -34.25 -4.60
C SER A 185 12.06 -33.54 -5.65
N TYR A 186 10.73 -33.60 -5.44
CA TYR A 186 9.74 -33.00 -6.32
C TYR A 186 8.51 -32.53 -5.54
N LYS A 187 7.75 -31.59 -6.12
CA LYS A 187 6.50 -31.10 -5.54
C LYS A 187 5.46 -30.91 -6.65
N PRO A 188 4.42 -31.74 -6.73
CA PRO A 188 3.44 -31.69 -7.84
C PRO A 188 2.40 -30.57 -7.69
N TYR A 189 2.20 -30.02 -6.49
CA TYR A 189 1.14 -29.05 -6.20
C TYR A 189 1.71 -27.71 -5.71
N ALA A 190 1.03 -26.64 -6.05
CA ALA A 190 1.35 -25.29 -5.62
C ALA A 190 1.12 -25.08 -4.11
N GLY A 191 1.71 -24.01 -3.56
CA GLY A 191 1.43 -23.52 -2.21
C GLY A 191 2.22 -24.22 -1.10
N ALA A 192 3.36 -24.84 -1.42
CA ALA A 192 4.23 -25.40 -0.39
C ALA A 192 4.80 -24.28 0.52
N ASP A 193 4.69 -24.48 1.82
CA ASP A 193 5.12 -23.52 2.84
C ASP A 193 6.39 -23.95 3.59
N SER A 194 6.97 -25.10 3.25
CA SER A 194 8.16 -25.65 3.86
C SER A 194 8.98 -26.47 2.87
N ALA A 195 10.30 -26.59 3.11
CA ALA A 195 11.18 -27.52 2.41
C ALA A 195 10.74 -28.99 2.59
N ASP A 196 10.09 -29.30 3.72
CA ASP A 196 9.58 -30.64 4.02
C ASP A 196 8.42 -31.06 3.10
N ASP A 197 7.79 -30.12 2.41
CA ASP A 197 6.78 -30.39 1.39
C ASP A 197 7.37 -30.97 0.09
N CYS A 198 8.68 -30.85 -0.13
CA CYS A 198 9.39 -31.46 -1.24
C CYS A 198 9.54 -32.96 -0.98
N MET A 199 8.77 -33.75 -1.72
CA MET A 199 8.77 -35.21 -1.58
C MET A 199 10.04 -35.81 -2.22
N LEU A 200 10.74 -36.68 -1.50
CA LEU A 200 11.86 -37.41 -2.07
C LEU A 200 11.38 -38.36 -3.20
N ALA A 201 12.18 -38.52 -4.24
CA ALA A 201 11.95 -39.56 -5.25
C ALA A 201 11.83 -40.92 -4.54
N ASP A 202 10.83 -41.71 -4.92
CA ASP A 202 10.64 -43.07 -4.43
C ASP A 202 11.77 -44.01 -4.91
N MET A 203 11.95 -45.13 -4.22
CA MET A 203 12.80 -46.19 -4.71
C MET A 203 12.31 -46.64 -6.11
N GLY A 204 13.23 -46.87 -7.02
CA GLY A 204 12.93 -47.15 -8.42
C GLY A 204 12.78 -45.91 -9.32
N TYR A 205 12.81 -44.71 -8.70
CA TYR A 205 12.66 -43.42 -9.40
C TYR A 205 13.83 -42.47 -9.08
N TYR A 206 13.96 -41.42 -9.89
CA TYR A 206 14.95 -40.36 -9.70
C TYR A 206 14.41 -39.02 -10.12
N VAL A 207 15.03 -37.94 -9.59
CA VAL A 207 14.71 -36.54 -9.92
C VAL A 207 16.02 -35.78 -10.14
N PRO A 208 16.41 -35.52 -11.42
CA PRO A 208 17.72 -34.97 -11.74
C PRO A 208 17.83 -33.47 -11.64
N LEU A 209 16.71 -32.72 -11.54
CA LEU A 209 16.70 -31.28 -11.62
C LEU A 209 15.98 -30.67 -10.42
N THR A 210 16.49 -29.52 -9.97
CA THR A 210 15.80 -28.68 -8.99
C THR A 210 14.46 -28.20 -9.54
N GLY A 211 13.49 -27.93 -8.67
CA GLY A 211 12.17 -27.42 -9.07
C GLY A 211 11.31 -28.42 -9.85
N SER A 212 11.61 -29.71 -9.75
CA SER A 212 10.84 -30.77 -10.43
C SER A 212 9.45 -30.91 -9.82
N ILE A 213 8.47 -31.20 -10.69
CA ILE A 213 7.07 -31.41 -10.30
C ILE A 213 6.69 -32.91 -10.25
N ALA A 214 7.57 -33.78 -10.72
CA ALA A 214 7.35 -35.22 -10.78
C ALA A 214 8.68 -35.97 -10.74
N GLN A 215 8.62 -37.23 -10.31
CA GLN A 215 9.74 -38.18 -10.39
C GLN A 215 9.71 -38.96 -11.69
N THR A 216 10.87 -39.47 -12.14
CA THR A 216 11.03 -40.25 -13.37
C THR A 216 11.40 -41.71 -13.01
N PRO A 217 10.73 -42.73 -13.58
CA PRO A 217 11.08 -44.10 -13.31
C PRO A 217 12.44 -44.47 -13.96
N CYS A 218 13.24 -45.28 -13.27
CA CYS A 218 14.43 -45.84 -13.83
C CYS A 218 14.08 -46.72 -15.05
N ALA A 219 14.84 -46.56 -16.11
CA ALA A 219 14.68 -47.39 -17.32
C ALA A 219 15.18 -48.84 -17.09
N LEU A 220 14.82 -49.71 -18.03
CA LEU A 220 15.36 -51.07 -18.10
C LEU A 220 16.90 -51.03 -18.07
N GLY A 221 17.52 -52.00 -17.38
CA GLY A 221 18.97 -52.07 -17.19
C GLY A 221 19.47 -51.17 -16.04
N SER A 222 18.57 -50.41 -15.38
CA SER A 222 18.93 -49.52 -14.28
C SER A 222 17.93 -49.60 -13.12
N TYR A 223 18.35 -49.20 -11.92
CA TYR A 223 17.55 -49.26 -10.70
C TYR A 223 17.88 -48.11 -9.75
N ALA A 224 17.01 -47.86 -8.77
CA ALA A 224 17.26 -46.92 -7.68
C ALA A 224 16.91 -47.59 -6.34
N ALA A 225 17.93 -47.91 -5.56
CA ALA A 225 17.76 -48.67 -4.32
C ALA A 225 17.31 -47.79 -3.13
N ASN A 226 17.53 -46.49 -3.20
CA ASN A 226 17.22 -45.56 -2.14
C ASN A 226 16.25 -44.49 -2.62
N GLN A 227 15.54 -43.87 -1.70
CA GLN A 227 14.78 -42.63 -1.95
C GLN A 227 15.71 -41.47 -2.21
N GLY A 228 15.20 -40.42 -2.89
CA GLY A 228 15.93 -39.20 -3.13
C GLY A 228 17.05 -39.30 -4.17
N GLN A 229 17.03 -40.30 -5.00
CA GLN A 229 18.03 -40.45 -6.07
C GLN A 229 17.92 -39.38 -7.14
N ILE A 230 19.08 -38.90 -7.58
CA ILE A 230 19.17 -37.91 -8.68
C ILE A 230 19.45 -38.58 -10.03
N THR A 231 19.90 -39.84 -10.00
CA THR A 231 20.15 -40.68 -11.17
C THR A 231 19.85 -42.14 -10.82
N CYS A 232 19.64 -43.00 -11.81
CA CYS A 232 19.56 -44.44 -11.58
C CYS A 232 20.93 -45.10 -11.71
N ASP A 233 21.17 -46.13 -10.91
CA ASP A 233 22.33 -46.99 -10.98
C ASP A 233 22.17 -48.01 -12.10
N SER A 234 23.19 -48.21 -12.93
CA SER A 234 23.17 -49.29 -13.96
C SER A 234 23.36 -50.66 -13.30
N ALA A 235 22.68 -51.68 -13.80
CA ALA A 235 22.95 -53.05 -13.40
C ALA A 235 24.44 -53.38 -13.59
N SER A 236 25.06 -54.00 -12.58
CA SER A 236 26.48 -54.38 -12.58
C SER A 236 26.73 -55.63 -13.48
N PRO A 237 27.94 -55.84 -13.97
CA PRO A 237 28.29 -57.11 -14.61
C PRO A 237 27.91 -58.30 -13.72
N GLY A 238 27.33 -59.33 -14.29
CA GLY A 238 26.77 -60.47 -13.56
C GLY A 238 25.34 -60.27 -13.07
N TYR A 239 24.73 -59.07 -13.34
CA TYR A 239 23.37 -58.73 -12.95
C TYR A 239 22.57 -58.16 -14.15
N TYR A 240 21.26 -58.12 -14.00
CA TYR A 240 20.34 -57.52 -14.97
C TYR A 240 19.17 -56.83 -14.29
N VAL A 241 18.50 -55.91 -15.00
CA VAL A 241 17.24 -55.27 -14.58
C VAL A 241 16.27 -55.29 -15.77
N ASN A 242 15.21 -56.06 -15.67
CA ASN A 242 14.27 -56.33 -16.75
C ASN A 242 12.94 -55.58 -16.65
N SER A 243 12.78 -54.73 -15.66
CA SER A 243 11.59 -53.88 -15.47
C SER A 243 11.94 -52.41 -15.17
N ALA A 244 11.11 -51.53 -15.63
CA ALA A 244 11.23 -50.12 -15.26
C ALA A 244 10.86 -49.90 -13.77
N ALA A 245 11.32 -48.80 -13.19
CA ALA A 245 11.11 -48.48 -11.79
C ALA A 245 11.62 -49.56 -10.81
N SER A 246 12.66 -50.27 -11.19
CA SER A 246 13.25 -51.29 -10.33
C SER A 246 13.99 -50.72 -9.16
N VAL A 247 13.87 -51.35 -7.99
CA VAL A 247 14.54 -50.98 -6.76
C VAL A 247 15.85 -51.73 -6.52
N GLN A 248 16.11 -52.78 -7.33
CA GLN A 248 17.31 -53.62 -7.22
C GLN A 248 17.65 -54.29 -8.57
N GLN A 249 18.88 -54.74 -8.71
CA GLN A 249 19.35 -55.60 -9.78
C GLN A 249 19.20 -57.07 -9.40
N HIS A 250 19.06 -57.96 -10.39
CA HIS A 250 18.94 -59.41 -10.22
C HIS A 250 20.21 -60.12 -10.69
N PRO A 251 20.79 -61.07 -9.92
CA PRO A 251 21.95 -61.83 -10.37
C PRO A 251 21.59 -62.78 -11.51
N CYS A 252 22.54 -63.09 -12.40
CA CYS A 252 22.40 -64.10 -13.39
C CYS A 252 22.35 -65.46 -12.69
N GLU A 253 21.45 -66.37 -13.20
CA GLU A 253 21.36 -67.75 -12.73
C GLU A 253 22.58 -68.57 -13.12
N ALA A 254 22.84 -69.66 -12.40
CA ALA A 254 23.96 -70.53 -12.66
C ALA A 254 23.91 -71.04 -14.10
N GLY A 255 25.00 -70.88 -14.82
CA GLY A 255 25.12 -71.26 -16.26
C GLY A 255 24.90 -70.11 -17.24
N ASN A 256 24.37 -68.95 -16.75
CA ASN A 256 24.20 -67.70 -17.52
C ASN A 256 25.23 -66.63 -17.05
N TRP A 257 25.54 -65.68 -17.95
CA TRP A 257 26.51 -64.65 -17.70
C TRP A 257 26.11 -63.33 -18.32
N GLN A 258 26.68 -62.25 -17.78
CA GLN A 258 26.59 -60.90 -18.32
C GLN A 258 27.84 -60.11 -17.95
N ASP A 259 28.61 -59.65 -18.91
CA ASP A 259 29.88 -58.93 -18.75
C ASP A 259 29.75 -57.43 -18.88
N LEU A 260 28.62 -56.93 -19.37
CA LEU A 260 28.33 -55.53 -19.57
C LEU A 260 27.39 -55.01 -18.48
N ALA A 261 27.62 -53.76 -18.07
CA ALA A 261 26.69 -53.04 -17.19
C ALA A 261 25.43 -52.59 -17.93
N GLY A 262 24.35 -52.35 -17.18
CA GLY A 262 23.11 -51.76 -17.72
C GLY A 262 22.27 -52.73 -18.56
N GLN A 263 22.42 -54.03 -18.37
CA GLN A 263 21.74 -55.02 -19.16
C GLN A 263 20.37 -55.43 -18.62
N THR A 264 19.49 -55.89 -19.54
CA THR A 264 18.11 -56.27 -19.23
C THR A 264 17.90 -57.76 -19.11
N SER A 265 18.90 -58.55 -19.45
CA SER A 265 18.90 -60.04 -19.36
C SER A 265 20.31 -60.57 -19.26
N CYS A 266 20.45 -61.83 -18.85
CA CYS A 266 21.68 -62.63 -18.98
C CYS A 266 21.68 -63.42 -20.25
N ASN A 267 22.89 -63.77 -20.77
CA ASN A 267 23.13 -64.62 -21.92
C ASN A 267 23.17 -66.06 -21.51
#